data_bd18af74698536342e1cee3681c646e1
#
_entry.id   bd18af74698536342e1cee3681c646e1
#
_cell.length_a   1.000
_cell.length_b   1.000
_cell.length_c   1.000
_cell.angle_alpha   90.00
_cell.angle_beta   90.00
_cell.angle_gamma   90.00
#
_symmetry.space_group_name_H-M   'P 1'
#
loop_
_entity.id
_entity.type
_entity.pdbx_description
1 polymer ?
#
loop_
_entity_poly.entity_id
_entity_poly.type
_entity_poly.pdbx_seq_one_letter_code
_entity_poly.pdbx_strand_id
1 'polypeptide(L)'
;VWNQVKDKIKIIYPTPTVWANHPLLSLNDKGSRLITALEDKDIQNIAWQKHGFRTGINSVQNDSKSLKINGIAPTIDQVIPMPKPSVMEKIINNLK
;
A
#
# COMPACT_ATOMS: atom_id res chain seq x y z
N VAL A 1 -1.71 -14.44 2.72
CA VAL A 1 -1.01 -14.49 4.02
C VAL A 1 -1.99 -14.46 5.18
N TRP A 2 -2.85 -13.39 5.33
CA TRP A 2 -3.79 -13.28 6.46
C TRP A 2 -4.65 -14.53 6.65
N ASN A 3 -5.26 -15.04 5.58
CA ASN A 3 -6.13 -16.23 5.66
C ASN A 3 -5.42 -17.50 6.15
N GLN A 4 -4.10 -17.52 6.14
CA GLN A 4 -3.28 -18.66 6.60
C GLN A 4 -2.89 -18.56 8.07
N VAL A 5 -2.85 -17.34 8.62
CA VAL A 5 -2.28 -17.09 9.96
C VAL A 5 -3.21 -16.33 10.90
N LYS A 6 -4.34 -15.85 10.40
CA LYS A 6 -5.25 -14.86 11.02
C LYS A 6 -5.32 -14.83 12.55
N ASP A 7 -5.53 -15.93 13.21
CA ASP A 7 -5.68 -15.97 14.67
C ASP A 7 -4.36 -16.14 15.44
N LYS A 8 -3.25 -16.27 14.69
CA LYS A 8 -1.91 -16.51 15.27
C LYS A 8 -1.05 -15.26 15.30
N ILE A 9 -1.47 -14.19 14.65
CA ILE A 9 -0.72 -12.94 14.58
C ILE A 9 -1.61 -11.76 14.92
N LYS A 10 -0.97 -10.68 15.40
CA LYS A 10 -1.60 -9.38 15.62
C LYS A 10 -0.94 -8.37 14.69
N ILE A 11 -1.78 -7.58 13.99
CA ILE A 11 -1.29 -6.48 13.18
C ILE A 11 -1.11 -5.25 14.08
N ILE A 12 0.07 -4.64 14.01
CA ILE A 12 0.40 -3.43 14.75
C ILE A 12 0.92 -2.41 13.74
N TYR A 13 0.33 -1.22 13.76
CA TYR A 13 0.81 -0.07 13.02
C TYR A 13 1.61 0.83 13.96
N PRO A 14 2.92 0.94 13.78
CA PRO A 14 3.70 1.93 14.52
C PRO A 14 3.31 3.35 14.09
N THR A 15 3.56 4.32 14.96
CA THR A 15 3.38 5.73 14.65
C THR A 15 4.67 6.48 14.98
N PRO A 16 5.36 7.08 14.02
CA PRO A 16 5.09 7.04 12.57
C PRO A 16 5.37 5.67 11.95
N THR A 17 4.80 5.44 10.77
CA THR A 17 5.01 4.19 10.02
C THR A 17 5.68 4.44 8.68
N VAL A 18 6.04 3.38 7.98
CA VAL A 18 6.45 3.42 6.58
C VAL A 18 5.41 2.74 5.71
N TRP A 19 5.29 3.17 4.47
CA TRP A 19 4.51 2.41 3.50
C TRP A 19 5.26 2.20 2.20
N ALA A 20 4.94 1.12 1.52
CA ALA A 20 5.51 0.81 0.22
C ALA A 20 4.57 1.35 -0.86
N ASN A 21 5.04 2.35 -1.59
CA ASN A 21 4.37 2.79 -2.80
C ASN A 21 4.61 1.78 -3.91
N HIS A 22 3.58 1.55 -4.72
CA HIS A 22 3.66 0.71 -5.91
C HIS A 22 3.44 1.61 -7.14
N PRO A 23 4.44 2.42 -7.54
CA PRO A 23 4.29 3.31 -8.67
C PRO A 23 4.22 2.51 -9.97
N LEU A 24 3.38 2.94 -10.88
CA LEU A 24 3.28 2.41 -12.22
C LEU A 24 3.57 3.53 -13.22
N LEU A 25 4.59 3.33 -14.05
CA LEU A 25 5.00 4.27 -15.09
C LEU A 25 4.61 3.72 -16.45
N SER A 26 3.92 4.54 -17.23
CA SER A 26 3.62 4.21 -18.62
C SER A 26 4.82 4.49 -19.51
N LEU A 27 5.20 3.51 -20.32
CA LEU A 27 6.25 3.65 -21.34
C LEU A 27 5.66 3.73 -22.75
N ASN A 28 4.37 3.52 -22.92
CA ASN A 28 3.67 3.54 -24.20
C ASN A 28 2.15 3.61 -23.99
N ASP A 29 1.40 3.73 -25.07
CA ASP A 29 -0.07 3.87 -25.03
C ASP A 29 -0.78 2.68 -24.34
N LYS A 30 -0.25 1.47 -24.46
CA LYS A 30 -0.82 0.30 -23.77
C LYS A 30 -0.65 0.42 -22.26
N GLY A 31 0.51 0.90 -21.81
CA GLY A 31 0.76 1.19 -20.41
C GLY A 31 -0.18 2.30 -19.87
N SER A 32 -0.42 3.35 -20.65
CA SER A 32 -1.37 4.41 -20.29
C SER A 32 -2.79 3.88 -20.13
N ARG A 33 -3.24 3.01 -21.03
CA ARG A 33 -4.56 2.36 -20.92
C ARG A 33 -4.66 1.47 -19.69
N LEU A 34 -3.58 0.75 -19.36
CA LEU A 34 -3.52 -0.05 -18.13
C LEU A 34 -3.65 0.83 -16.89
N ILE A 35 -2.94 1.96 -16.83
CA ILE A 35 -3.05 2.90 -15.70
C ILE A 35 -4.50 3.37 -15.56
N THR A 36 -5.11 3.83 -16.65
CA THR A 36 -6.51 4.26 -16.65
C THR A 36 -7.46 3.15 -16.16
N ALA A 37 -7.24 1.91 -16.58
CA ALA A 37 -8.04 0.79 -16.11
C ALA A 37 -7.82 0.50 -14.61
N LEU A 38 -6.60 0.61 -14.12
CA LEU A 38 -6.29 0.40 -12.71
C LEU A 38 -6.82 1.53 -11.79
N GLU A 39 -7.06 2.72 -12.34
CA GLU A 39 -7.70 3.82 -11.63
C GLU A 39 -9.23 3.65 -11.50
N ASP A 40 -9.79 2.63 -12.15
CA ASP A 40 -11.20 2.30 -12.01
C ASP A 40 -11.57 1.99 -10.56
N LYS A 41 -12.70 2.57 -10.12
CA LYS A 41 -13.15 2.50 -8.74
C LYS A 41 -13.44 1.08 -8.27
N ASP A 42 -13.98 0.23 -9.13
CA ASP A 42 -14.32 -1.15 -8.78
C ASP A 42 -13.05 -1.98 -8.66
N ILE A 43 -12.08 -1.76 -9.53
CA ILE A 43 -10.76 -2.41 -9.46
C ILE A 43 -10.04 -1.99 -8.17
N GLN A 44 -10.05 -0.72 -7.81
CA GLN A 44 -9.47 -0.23 -6.56
C GLN A 44 -10.17 -0.82 -5.32
N ASN A 45 -11.48 -0.96 -5.34
CA ASN A 45 -12.23 -1.61 -4.27
C ASN A 45 -11.85 -3.11 -4.15
N ILE A 46 -11.70 -3.80 -5.26
CA ILE A 46 -11.24 -5.19 -5.26
C ILE A 46 -9.83 -5.30 -4.70
N ALA A 47 -8.93 -4.44 -5.13
CA ALA A 47 -7.55 -4.39 -4.64
C ALA A 47 -7.50 -4.20 -3.11
N TRP A 48 -8.33 -3.32 -2.56
CA TRP A 48 -8.44 -3.14 -1.12
C TRP A 48 -9.10 -4.32 -0.42
N GLN A 49 -10.30 -4.69 -0.82
CA GLN A 49 -11.12 -5.68 -0.09
C GLN A 49 -10.57 -7.11 -0.15
N LYS A 50 -9.99 -7.49 -1.29
CA LYS A 50 -9.46 -8.86 -1.47
C LYS A 50 -7.97 -8.98 -1.17
N HIS A 51 -7.21 -7.92 -1.40
CA HIS A 51 -5.76 -7.98 -1.35
C HIS A 51 -5.11 -7.03 -0.32
N GLY A 52 -5.89 -6.10 0.25
CA GLY A 52 -5.41 -5.16 1.27
C GLY A 52 -4.50 -4.05 0.73
N PHE A 53 -4.53 -3.80 -0.58
CA PHE A 53 -3.81 -2.67 -1.17
C PHE A 53 -4.60 -1.39 -0.97
N ARG A 54 -4.05 -0.45 -0.20
CA ARG A 54 -4.67 0.87 -0.04
C ARG A 54 -4.67 1.62 -1.35
N THR A 55 -5.80 2.21 -1.68
CA THR A 55 -5.88 3.09 -2.85
C THR A 55 -5.23 4.44 -2.56
N GLY A 56 -4.58 5.02 -3.57
CA GLY A 56 -4.17 6.42 -3.59
C GLY A 56 -5.19 7.35 -4.26
N ILE A 57 -6.33 6.83 -4.71
CA ILE A 57 -7.35 7.60 -5.42
C ILE A 57 -8.33 8.20 -4.41
N ASN A 58 -8.47 9.53 -4.41
CA ASN A 58 -9.29 10.27 -3.45
C ASN A 58 -10.78 9.88 -3.44
N SER A 59 -11.29 9.36 -4.55
CA SER A 59 -12.70 8.95 -4.67
C SER A 59 -13.00 7.57 -4.07
N VAL A 60 -11.98 6.82 -3.64
CA VAL A 60 -12.13 5.49 -3.07
C VAL A 60 -11.66 5.49 -1.63
N GLN A 61 -12.53 5.06 -0.73
CA GLN A 61 -12.20 4.98 0.70
C GLN A 61 -11.61 3.62 1.06
N ASN A 62 -10.56 3.64 1.87
CA ASN A 62 -9.96 2.44 2.47
C ASN A 62 -10.69 2.09 3.77
N ASP A 63 -11.91 1.58 3.65
CA ASP A 63 -12.69 1.16 4.82
C ASP A 63 -12.08 -0.11 5.45
N SER A 64 -11.46 0.05 6.62
CA SER A 64 -10.84 -1.06 7.34
C SER A 64 -11.85 -2.09 7.86
N LYS A 65 -13.12 -1.70 8.05
CA LYS A 65 -14.17 -2.61 8.51
C LYS A 65 -14.53 -3.64 7.45
N SER A 66 -14.42 -3.28 6.18
CA SER A 66 -14.71 -4.20 5.06
C SER A 66 -13.76 -5.40 5.02
N LEU A 67 -12.53 -5.25 5.53
CA LEU A 67 -11.56 -6.33 5.57
C LEU A 67 -11.81 -7.37 6.67
N LYS A 68 -12.61 -7.04 7.67
CA LYS A 68 -12.87 -7.90 8.85
C LYS A 68 -11.58 -8.38 9.53
N ILE A 69 -10.54 -7.55 9.52
CA ILE A 69 -9.23 -7.84 10.10
C ILE A 69 -8.99 -6.87 11.25
N ASN A 70 -8.80 -7.40 12.44
CA ASN A 70 -8.49 -6.58 13.61
C ASN A 70 -7.08 -5.98 13.51
N GLY A 71 -6.93 -4.73 13.94
CA GLY A 71 -5.65 -4.04 13.96
C GLY A 71 -5.28 -3.29 12.67
N ILE A 72 -6.13 -3.33 11.65
CA ILE A 72 -5.95 -2.48 10.47
C ILE A 72 -6.36 -1.05 10.82
N ALA A 73 -5.42 -0.11 10.74
CA ALA A 73 -5.70 1.30 10.91
C ALA A 73 -6.58 1.83 9.77
N PRO A 74 -7.68 2.55 10.05
CA PRO A 74 -8.53 3.13 8.99
C PRO A 74 -7.78 4.17 8.18
N THR A 75 -6.97 4.99 8.84
CA THR A 75 -6.12 6.02 8.23
C THR A 75 -4.68 5.82 8.65
N ILE A 76 -3.77 6.37 7.88
CA ILE A 76 -2.34 6.43 8.21
C ILE A 76 -1.95 7.89 8.19
N ASP A 77 -1.87 8.48 9.39
CA ASP A 77 -1.75 9.92 9.54
C ASP A 77 -0.28 10.38 9.54
N GLN A 78 0.64 9.52 9.94
CA GLN A 78 2.06 9.84 10.01
C GLN A 78 2.89 8.79 9.28
N VAL A 79 3.47 9.21 8.18
CA VAL A 79 4.36 8.38 7.35
C VAL A 79 5.77 8.95 7.40
N ILE A 80 6.74 8.10 7.65
CA ILE A 80 8.15 8.49 7.57
C ILE A 80 8.49 8.76 6.11
N PRO A 81 9.04 9.93 5.78
CA PRO A 81 9.44 10.23 4.42
C PRO A 81 10.58 9.29 3.97
N MET A 82 10.62 9.01 2.69
CA MET A 82 11.70 8.23 2.10
C MET A 82 13.05 8.95 2.36
N PRO A 83 14.09 8.24 2.82
CA PRO A 83 15.42 8.84 2.97
C PRO A 83 15.95 9.38 1.64
N LYS A 84 16.81 10.39 1.72
CA LYS A 84 17.50 10.91 0.53
C LYS A 84 18.27 9.80 -0.17
N PRO A 85 18.41 9.82 -1.51
CA PRO A 85 19.12 8.78 -2.28
C PRO A 85 20.53 8.48 -1.73
N SER A 86 21.28 9.51 -1.36
CA SER A 86 22.64 9.34 -0.78
C SER A 86 22.65 8.58 0.56
N VAL A 87 21.57 8.67 1.34
CA VAL A 87 21.41 7.92 2.59
C VAL A 87 21.05 6.47 2.27
N MET A 88 20.16 6.26 1.30
CA MET A 88 19.79 4.91 0.84
C MET A 88 20.99 4.15 0.28
N GLU A 89 21.85 4.79 -0.52
CA GLU A 89 23.08 4.19 -1.02
C GLU A 89 23.99 3.73 0.11
N LYS A 90 24.17 4.57 1.13
CA LYS A 90 24.97 4.21 2.31
C LYS A 90 24.39 3.00 3.06
N ILE A 91 23.09 2.97 3.24
CA ILE A 91 22.40 1.83 3.89
C ILE A 91 22.63 0.56 3.08
N ILE A 92 22.38 0.60 1.77
CA ILE A 92 22.54 -0.56 0.89
C ILE A 92 23.99 -1.06 0.89
N ASN A 93 24.96 -0.15 0.85
CA ASN A 93 26.37 -0.53 0.84
C ASN A 93 26.84 -1.14 2.16
N ASN A 94 26.23 -0.75 3.28
CA ASN A 94 26.54 -1.33 4.59
C ASN A 94 25.80 -2.65 4.88
N LEU A 95 24.80 -3.00 4.07
CA LEU A 95 24.07 -4.27 4.19
C LEU A 95 24.69 -5.40 3.35
N LYS A 96 25.66 -5.09 2.51
CA LYS A 96 26.45 -6.05 1.72
C LYS A 96 27.62 -6.57 2.52
#